data_118af4e200347aafe5dc3f5c823103e7
#
_entry.id   118af4e200347aafe5dc3f5c823103e7
#
_cell.length_a   1.000
_cell.length_b   1.000
_cell.length_c   1.000
_cell.angle_alpha   90.00
_cell.angle_beta   90.00
_cell.angle_gamma   90.00
#
_symmetry.space_group_name_H-M   'P 1'
#
loop_
_entity.id
_entity.type
_entity.pdbx_description
1 polymer ?
#
loop_
_entity_poly.entity_id
_entity_poly.type
_entity_poly.pdbx_seq_one_letter_code
_entity_poly.pdbx_strand_id
1 'polypeptide(L)'
;MLTLLGRPLVAVGFAVAVLAFASPSMATDPAIETAPPYEDLIVRLDALPSTLEADAVYDAAAARADQARALPNPSIAYDRENVYGTGPYNGTGNGETTLSINQPLELFGQRSARIQAARSEANAAGLRRVQTRWQVAGRLA
;
A
#
# COMPACT_ATOMS: atom_id res chain seq x y z
N MET A 1 -50.32 -25.55 -51.78
CA MET A 1 -50.82 -24.72 -52.89
C MET A 1 -50.26 -23.32 -52.72
N LEU A 2 -49.51 -22.91 -53.58
CA LEU A 2 -49.00 -21.67 -54.14
C LEU A 2 -47.54 -21.39 -53.92
N THR A 3 -46.79 -21.77 -54.94
CA THR A 3 -45.45 -21.38 -55.34
C THR A 3 -45.42 -19.89 -55.73
N LEU A 4 -44.34 -19.15 -55.25
CA LEU A 4 -43.95 -17.95 -55.97
C LEU A 4 -42.42 -17.83 -55.98
N LEU A 5 -41.90 -17.95 -57.20
CA LEU A 5 -40.53 -17.70 -57.63
C LEU A 5 -40.15 -16.24 -57.31
N GLY A 6 -38.95 -16.06 -56.74
CA GLY A 6 -38.29 -14.79 -56.61
C GLY A 6 -36.86 -14.85 -57.18
N ARG A 7 -36.59 -14.04 -58.18
CA ARG A 7 -35.44 -13.92 -59.07
C ARG A 7 -34.18 -13.56 -58.36
N PRO A 8 -32.98 -14.02 -58.81
CA PRO A 8 -31.69 -13.59 -58.24
C PRO A 8 -31.33 -12.20 -58.77
N LEU A 9 -30.98 -11.30 -57.84
CA LEU A 9 -30.37 -10.02 -58.14
C LEU A 9 -28.87 -10.21 -58.30
N VAL A 10 -28.35 -9.98 -59.50
CA VAL A 10 -26.93 -9.95 -59.81
C VAL A 10 -26.40 -8.61 -59.28
N ALA A 11 -25.60 -8.64 -58.24
CA ALA A 11 -24.83 -7.49 -57.77
C ALA A 11 -23.47 -7.45 -58.48
N VAL A 12 -23.34 -6.47 -59.34
CA VAL A 12 -22.03 -6.13 -59.96
C VAL A 12 -21.19 -5.43 -58.93
N GLY A 13 -20.15 -6.12 -58.44
CA GLY A 13 -19.18 -5.56 -57.50
C GLY A 13 -18.14 -4.73 -58.26
N PHE A 14 -18.11 -3.43 -57.97
CA PHE A 14 -17.00 -2.55 -58.37
C PHE A 14 -15.82 -2.79 -57.41
N ALA A 15 -14.75 -3.38 -57.91
CA ALA A 15 -13.48 -3.50 -57.17
C ALA A 15 -12.73 -2.18 -57.29
N VAL A 16 -12.68 -1.39 -56.22
CA VAL A 16 -11.77 -0.23 -56.12
C VAL A 16 -10.44 -0.72 -55.62
N ALA A 17 -9.43 -0.74 -56.50
CA ALA A 17 -8.05 -1.02 -56.09
C ALA A 17 -7.48 0.20 -55.40
N VAL A 18 -7.31 0.10 -54.03
CA VAL A 18 -6.60 1.08 -53.24
C VAL A 18 -5.09 0.77 -53.36
N LEU A 19 -4.38 1.56 -54.14
CA LEU A 19 -2.90 1.56 -54.14
C LEU A 19 -2.41 2.16 -52.80
N ALA A 20 -2.02 1.32 -51.89
CA ALA A 20 -1.32 1.73 -50.67
C ALA A 20 0.12 2.14 -51.03
N PHE A 21 0.40 3.44 -51.02
CA PHE A 21 1.76 3.95 -51.05
C PHE A 21 2.39 3.64 -49.66
N ALA A 22 3.27 2.63 -49.64
CA ALA A 22 4.14 2.38 -48.51
C ALA A 22 5.17 3.48 -48.42
N SER A 23 4.98 4.43 -47.49
CA SER A 23 6.02 5.40 -47.17
C SER A 23 7.19 4.66 -46.48
N PRO A 24 8.43 4.86 -46.89
CA PRO A 24 9.56 4.28 -46.17
C PRO A 24 9.58 4.89 -44.77
N SER A 25 9.31 4.06 -43.78
CA SER A 25 9.54 4.41 -42.38
C SER A 25 11.06 4.52 -42.20
N MET A 26 11.56 5.74 -42.10
CA MET A 26 12.93 5.99 -41.66
C MET A 26 12.97 5.51 -40.21
N ALA A 27 13.56 4.34 -39.98
CA ALA A 27 13.92 3.90 -38.64
C ALA A 27 14.95 4.91 -38.13
N THR A 28 14.50 5.80 -37.24
CA THR A 28 15.43 6.65 -36.48
C THR A 28 16.20 5.68 -35.59
N ASP A 29 17.47 5.53 -35.89
CA ASP A 29 18.40 4.76 -35.06
C ASP A 29 18.26 5.30 -33.62
N PRO A 30 17.91 4.48 -32.61
CA PRO A 30 17.85 4.99 -31.29
C PRO A 30 19.22 5.51 -30.92
N ALA A 31 19.32 6.82 -30.76
CA ALA A 31 20.53 7.44 -30.25
C ALA A 31 20.98 6.62 -29.04
N ILE A 32 22.17 6.01 -29.12
CA ILE A 32 22.75 5.29 -27.98
C ILE A 32 23.01 6.38 -26.96
N GLU A 33 22.03 6.54 -26.03
CA GLU A 33 22.16 7.46 -24.93
C GLU A 33 23.31 6.94 -24.06
N THR A 34 24.42 7.64 -24.11
CA THR A 34 25.61 7.28 -23.35
C THR A 34 25.22 7.29 -21.86
N ALA A 35 25.43 6.18 -21.16
CA ALA A 35 25.14 6.09 -19.74
C ALA A 35 25.83 7.25 -19.00
N PRO A 36 25.13 7.89 -18.05
CA PRO A 36 25.72 8.99 -17.28
C PRO A 36 26.95 8.49 -16.50
N PRO A 37 27.96 9.35 -16.26
CA PRO A 37 29.12 8.97 -15.49
C PRO A 37 28.75 8.54 -14.07
N TYR A 38 29.54 7.65 -13.49
CA TYR A 38 29.28 7.06 -12.16
C TYR A 38 29.08 8.11 -11.07
N GLU A 39 29.83 9.20 -11.10
CA GLU A 39 29.75 10.32 -10.17
C GLU A 39 28.35 10.95 -10.16
N ASP A 40 27.72 11.11 -11.31
CA ASP A 40 26.38 11.66 -11.43
C ASP A 40 25.31 10.69 -10.89
N LEU A 41 25.57 9.38 -11.04
CA LEU A 41 24.68 8.35 -10.49
C LEU A 41 24.73 8.31 -8.96
N ILE A 42 25.93 8.46 -8.38
CA ILE A 42 26.11 8.51 -6.92
C ILE A 42 25.41 9.72 -6.30
N VAL A 43 25.45 10.88 -6.93
CA VAL A 43 24.72 12.08 -6.45
C VAL A 43 23.20 11.85 -6.42
N ARG A 44 22.67 11.06 -7.35
CA ARG A 44 21.24 10.73 -7.42
C ARG A 44 20.82 9.53 -6.57
N LEU A 45 21.76 8.89 -5.91
CA LEU A 45 21.51 7.66 -5.15
C LEU A 45 20.39 7.82 -4.10
N ASP A 46 20.34 8.96 -3.43
CA ASP A 46 19.32 9.25 -2.41
C ASP A 46 17.91 9.45 -2.99
N ALA A 47 17.79 9.72 -4.29
CA ALA A 47 16.51 9.86 -4.97
C ALA A 47 16.00 8.54 -5.60
N LEU A 48 16.75 7.46 -5.51
CA LEU A 48 16.33 6.17 -6.07
C LEU A 48 15.20 5.55 -5.25
N PRO A 49 14.23 4.88 -5.88
CA PRO A 49 13.10 4.29 -5.18
C PRO A 49 13.50 3.34 -4.04
N SER A 50 14.55 2.56 -4.21
CA SER A 50 15.04 1.61 -3.20
C SER A 50 15.63 2.29 -1.96
N THR A 51 16.29 3.44 -2.12
CA THR A 51 16.81 4.24 -0.99
C THR A 51 15.68 4.98 -0.28
N LEU A 52 14.73 5.55 -1.01
CA LEU A 52 13.53 6.17 -0.45
C LEU A 52 12.66 5.16 0.33
N GLU A 53 12.51 3.93 -0.18
CA GLU A 53 11.83 2.85 0.53
C GLU A 53 12.56 2.51 1.84
N ALA A 54 13.88 2.37 1.81
CA ALA A 54 14.66 2.07 3.01
C ALA A 54 14.59 3.20 4.05
N ASP A 55 14.54 4.45 3.62
CA ASP A 55 14.33 5.61 4.49
C ASP A 55 12.94 5.57 5.12
N ALA A 56 11.89 5.33 4.34
CA ALA A 56 10.52 5.21 4.85
C ALA A 56 10.34 4.05 5.85
N VAL A 57 11.01 2.92 5.62
CA VAL A 57 11.01 1.78 6.56
C VAL A 57 11.69 2.17 7.88
N TYR A 58 12.80 2.90 7.83
CA TYR A 58 13.47 3.41 9.03
C TYR A 58 12.58 4.40 9.79
N ASP A 59 11.98 5.36 9.12
CA ASP A 59 11.11 6.36 9.73
C ASP A 59 9.89 5.70 10.38
N ALA A 60 9.30 4.69 9.74
CA ALA A 60 8.22 3.91 10.32
C ALA A 60 8.65 3.15 11.58
N ALA A 61 9.86 2.59 11.60
CA ALA A 61 10.39 1.89 12.78
C ALA A 61 10.70 2.88 13.93
N ALA A 62 11.24 4.06 13.61
CA ALA A 62 11.48 5.14 14.58
C ALA A 62 10.17 5.63 15.20
N ALA A 63 9.13 5.84 14.39
CA ALA A 63 7.81 6.23 14.89
C ALA A 63 7.18 5.15 15.79
N ARG A 64 7.36 3.86 15.48
CA ARG A 64 6.95 2.76 16.38
C ARG A 64 7.72 2.77 17.70
N ALA A 65 9.00 3.11 17.68
CA ALA A 65 9.79 3.23 18.92
C ALA A 65 9.30 4.37 19.81
N ASP A 66 8.83 5.46 19.22
CA ASP A 66 8.19 6.55 19.99
C ASP A 66 6.79 6.16 20.49
N GLN A 67 5.99 5.51 19.64
CA GLN A 67 4.69 4.96 20.05
C GLN A 67 4.83 3.95 21.19
N ALA A 68 5.90 3.16 21.21
CA ALA A 68 6.17 2.20 22.27
C ALA A 68 6.36 2.83 23.65
N ARG A 69 6.52 4.14 23.76
CA ARG A 69 6.60 4.87 25.03
C ARG A 69 5.23 5.25 25.59
N ALA A 70 4.21 5.29 24.74
CA ALA A 70 2.87 5.64 25.15
C ALA A 70 2.31 4.61 26.14
N LEU A 71 1.52 5.08 27.08
CA LEU A 71 0.74 4.19 27.96
C LEU A 71 -0.45 3.63 27.17
N PRO A 72 -0.88 2.40 27.47
CA PRO A 72 -2.13 1.88 26.92
C PRO A 72 -3.31 2.79 27.28
N ASN A 73 -4.17 3.03 26.30
CA ASN A 73 -5.37 3.84 26.54
C ASN A 73 -6.36 3.10 27.45
N PRO A 74 -7.02 3.82 28.38
CA PRO A 74 -8.15 3.28 29.09
C PRO A 74 -9.32 3.04 28.15
N SER A 75 -10.11 2.03 28.42
CA SER A 75 -11.41 1.81 27.78
C SER A 75 -12.53 2.09 28.76
N ILE A 76 -13.57 2.75 28.28
CA ILE A 76 -14.81 3.00 29.02
C ILE A 76 -15.90 2.21 28.32
N ALA A 77 -16.61 1.37 29.05
CA ALA A 77 -17.77 0.66 28.56
C ALA A 77 -19.01 1.07 29.38
N TYR A 78 -20.11 1.26 28.66
CA TYR A 78 -21.43 1.53 29.23
C TYR A 78 -22.37 0.44 28.74
N ASP A 79 -22.83 -0.37 29.67
CA ASP A 79 -23.74 -1.47 29.42
C ASP A 79 -25.08 -1.19 30.07
N ARG A 80 -26.13 -1.46 29.34
CA ARG A 80 -27.49 -1.33 29.85
C ARG A 80 -28.29 -2.58 29.52
N GLU A 81 -28.65 -3.31 30.53
CA GLU A 81 -29.33 -4.59 30.42
C GLU A 81 -30.80 -4.49 30.91
N ASN A 82 -31.63 -5.48 30.57
CA ASN A 82 -33.02 -5.64 31.01
C ASN A 82 -33.94 -4.45 30.67
N VAL A 83 -33.71 -3.75 29.56
CA VAL A 83 -34.48 -2.54 29.22
C VAL A 83 -35.66 -2.78 28.29
N TYR A 84 -35.76 -3.95 27.62
CA TYR A 84 -36.82 -4.29 26.66
C TYR A 84 -37.27 -5.76 26.78
N GLY A 85 -37.35 -6.27 28.02
CA GLY A 85 -37.76 -7.63 28.25
C GLY A 85 -39.28 -7.80 28.29
N THR A 86 -39.74 -9.04 28.44
CA THR A 86 -41.15 -9.40 28.64
C THR A 86 -41.40 -9.89 30.08
N GLY A 87 -42.63 -9.84 30.54
CA GLY A 87 -43.00 -10.28 31.91
C GLY A 87 -42.43 -9.35 32.97
N PRO A 88 -41.74 -9.89 34.00
CA PRO A 88 -41.14 -9.08 35.08
C PRO A 88 -40.15 -8.02 34.62
N TYR A 89 -39.57 -8.19 33.43
CA TYR A 89 -38.57 -7.28 32.83
C TYR A 89 -39.18 -6.32 31.84
N ASN A 90 -40.48 -6.15 31.81
CA ASN A 90 -41.17 -5.22 30.90
C ASN A 90 -40.90 -3.76 31.31
N GLY A 91 -40.44 -2.97 30.32
CA GLY A 91 -40.13 -1.56 30.52
C GLY A 91 -38.72 -1.30 31.07
N THR A 92 -38.50 -0.10 31.59
CA THR A 92 -37.19 0.36 32.10
C THR A 92 -36.99 0.23 33.59
N GLY A 93 -38.04 -0.24 34.32
CA GLY A 93 -38.05 -0.28 35.80
C GLY A 93 -37.06 -1.29 36.41
N ASN A 94 -36.72 -2.32 35.69
CA ASN A 94 -35.75 -3.35 36.09
C ASN A 94 -34.42 -3.25 35.26
N GLY A 95 -34.22 -2.12 34.57
CA GLY A 95 -33.01 -1.90 33.79
C GLY A 95 -31.79 -1.73 34.69
N GLU A 96 -30.76 -2.49 34.40
CA GLU A 96 -29.44 -2.35 35.03
C GLU A 96 -28.52 -1.53 34.14
N THR A 97 -27.76 -0.64 34.76
CA THR A 97 -26.79 0.20 34.06
C THR A 97 -25.43 0.00 34.70
N THR A 98 -24.47 -0.48 33.92
CA THR A 98 -23.08 -0.67 34.34
C THR A 98 -22.16 0.28 33.55
N LEU A 99 -21.41 1.11 34.26
CA LEU A 99 -20.34 1.91 33.75
C LEU A 99 -19.02 1.30 34.23
N SER A 100 -18.20 0.84 33.30
CA SER A 100 -16.88 0.26 33.62
C SER A 100 -15.75 1.05 32.98
N ILE A 101 -14.64 1.14 33.72
CA ILE A 101 -13.37 1.71 33.23
C ILE A 101 -12.31 0.61 33.38
N ASN A 102 -11.68 0.28 32.27
CA ASN A 102 -10.59 -0.70 32.25
C ASN A 102 -9.30 -0.01 31.78
N GLN A 103 -8.29 0.02 32.66
CA GLN A 103 -6.96 0.53 32.38
C GLN A 103 -5.97 -0.61 32.42
N PRO A 104 -5.39 -1.02 31.24
CA PRO A 104 -4.30 -2.00 31.22
C PRO A 104 -3.07 -1.43 31.94
N LEU A 105 -2.55 -2.18 32.90
CA LEU A 105 -1.34 -1.82 33.62
C LEU A 105 -0.18 -2.73 33.17
N GLU A 106 0.90 -2.11 32.68
CA GLU A 106 2.12 -2.83 32.31
C GLU A 106 3.02 -2.99 33.55
N LEU A 107 2.83 -4.08 34.28
CA LEU A 107 3.58 -4.39 35.49
C LEU A 107 4.83 -5.24 35.14
N PHE A 108 5.75 -5.35 36.10
CA PHE A 108 6.90 -6.26 36.03
C PHE A 108 7.82 -6.06 34.82
N GLY A 109 8.02 -4.83 34.37
CA GLY A 109 8.98 -4.50 33.32
C GLY A 109 8.47 -4.68 31.88
N GLN A 110 7.20 -5.02 31.67
CA GLN A 110 6.61 -5.17 30.33
C GLN A 110 6.80 -3.91 29.46
N ARG A 111 6.60 -2.73 30.04
CA ARG A 111 6.79 -1.45 29.35
C ARG A 111 8.24 -1.25 28.91
N SER A 112 9.20 -1.51 29.80
CA SER A 112 10.63 -1.36 29.47
C SER A 112 11.06 -2.35 28.38
N ALA A 113 10.61 -3.59 28.45
CA ALA A 113 10.87 -4.61 27.43
C ALA A 113 10.28 -4.21 26.06
N ARG A 114 9.04 -3.70 26.03
CA ARG A 114 8.41 -3.20 24.79
C ARG A 114 9.18 -2.04 24.19
N ILE A 115 9.57 -1.06 24.99
CA ILE A 115 10.37 0.09 24.54
C ILE A 115 11.74 -0.37 24.01
N GLN A 116 12.40 -1.30 24.70
CA GLN A 116 13.71 -1.81 24.27
C GLN A 116 13.62 -2.59 22.97
N ALA A 117 12.60 -3.43 22.79
CA ALA A 117 12.37 -4.16 21.56
C ALA A 117 12.14 -3.21 20.37
N ALA A 118 11.29 -2.20 20.54
CA ALA A 118 11.01 -1.22 19.49
C ALA A 118 12.25 -0.39 19.12
N ARG A 119 13.08 -0.01 20.09
CA ARG A 119 14.35 0.68 19.81
C ARG A 119 15.34 -0.21 19.06
N SER A 120 15.42 -1.49 19.42
CA SER A 120 16.29 -2.44 18.72
C SER A 120 15.85 -2.63 17.28
N GLU A 121 14.53 -2.65 17.03
CA GLU A 121 13.96 -2.71 15.68
C GLU A 121 14.31 -1.45 14.86
N ALA A 122 14.18 -0.25 15.44
CA ALA A 122 14.55 0.99 14.79
C ALA A 122 16.06 1.03 14.44
N ASN A 123 16.93 0.58 15.36
CA ASN A 123 18.37 0.47 15.10
C ASN A 123 18.66 -0.51 13.96
N ALA A 124 17.99 -1.68 13.94
CA ALA A 124 18.15 -2.64 12.86
C ALA A 124 17.67 -2.09 11.51
N ALA A 125 16.58 -1.33 11.49
CA ALA A 125 16.10 -0.65 10.28
C ALA A 125 17.11 0.40 9.79
N GLY A 126 17.74 1.15 10.70
CA GLY A 126 18.81 2.09 10.38
C GLY A 126 20.03 1.43 9.72
N LEU A 127 20.44 0.27 10.22
CA LEU A 127 21.53 -0.50 9.61
C LEU A 127 21.16 -1.04 8.22
N ARG A 128 19.92 -1.54 8.04
CA ARG A 128 19.42 -1.98 6.73
C ARG A 128 19.38 -0.83 5.73
N ARG A 129 19.00 0.39 6.16
CA ARG A 129 19.02 1.59 5.33
C ARG A 129 20.42 1.86 4.78
N VAL A 130 21.44 1.82 5.64
CA VAL A 130 22.84 1.98 5.23
C VAL A 130 23.26 0.86 4.28
N GLN A 131 22.93 -0.38 4.58
CA GLN A 131 23.22 -1.53 3.73
C GLN A 131 22.60 -1.37 2.33
N THR A 132 21.35 -0.92 2.24
CA THR A 132 20.68 -0.69 0.94
C THR A 132 21.42 0.34 0.12
N ARG A 133 21.86 1.44 0.71
CA ARG A 133 22.68 2.46 0.01
C ARG A 133 23.97 1.87 -0.56
N TRP A 134 24.69 1.08 0.22
CA TRP A 134 25.89 0.39 -0.26
C TRP A 134 25.62 -0.61 -1.37
N GLN A 135 24.53 -1.37 -1.27
CA GLN A 135 24.14 -2.32 -2.32
C GLN A 135 23.77 -1.63 -3.63
N VAL A 136 23.04 -0.52 -3.53
CA VAL A 136 22.67 0.26 -4.73
C VAL A 136 23.92 0.89 -5.36
N ALA A 137 24.79 1.51 -4.57
CA ALA A 137 26.05 2.07 -5.08
C ALA A 137 26.91 1.01 -5.77
N GLY A 138 27.02 -0.20 -5.19
CA GLY A 138 27.76 -1.30 -5.80
C GLY A 138 27.15 -1.89 -7.07
N ARG A 139 25.85 -1.66 -7.35
CA ARG A 139 25.21 -2.06 -8.62
C ARG A 139 25.42 -1.03 -9.74
N LEU A 140 25.75 0.20 -9.37
CA LEU A 140 26.00 1.28 -10.30
C LEU A 140 27.47 1.32 -10.76
N ALA A 141 28.37 0.67 -10.01
CA ALA A 141 29.80 0.52 -10.34
C ALA A 141 30.03 -0.59 -11.35
#